data_3e535497a32eb6a2360785c5fdc80e9d
#
_entry.id   3e535497a32eb6a2360785c5fdc80e9d
#
_cell.length_a   1.000
_cell.length_b   1.000
_cell.length_c   1.000
_cell.angle_alpha   90.00
_cell.angle_beta   90.00
_cell.angle_gamma   90.00
#
_symmetry.space_group_name_H-M   'P 1'
#
loop_
_entity.id
_entity.type
_entity.pdbx_description
1 polymer ?
#
loop_
_entity_poly.entity_id
_entity_poly.type
_entity_poly.pdbx_seq_one_letter_code
_entity_poly.pdbx_strand_id
1 'polypeptide(L)'
;MNIEMGIPCGIIINELVSNSLKYAFPDDNKGTVFVGLKDKGDMYELMVSDNGVGIPENFNFDETPETLGLMLVNSLISQLNGNITFNQDYKTEFKINFKNKEDEIIMN
;
A
#
# COMPACT_ATOMS: atom_id res chain seq x y z
N MET A 1 -4.18 -8.97 14.16
CA MET A 1 -2.98 -9.09 13.27
C MET A 1 -1.77 -9.31 14.14
N ASN A 2 -0.97 -10.31 13.82
CA ASN A 2 0.24 -10.59 14.58
C ASN A 2 1.41 -9.70 14.13
N ILE A 3 2.50 -9.70 14.87
CA ILE A 3 3.64 -8.82 14.62
C ILE A 3 4.35 -9.16 13.31
N GLU A 4 4.37 -10.42 12.91
CA GLU A 4 4.99 -10.84 11.64
C GLU A 4 4.28 -10.23 10.43
N MET A 5 3.01 -9.94 10.56
CA MET A 5 2.20 -9.26 9.53
C MET A 5 2.25 -7.74 9.72
N GLY A 6 2.28 -7.29 10.97
CA GLY A 6 2.25 -5.87 11.29
C GLY A 6 3.47 -5.11 10.80
N ILE A 7 4.67 -5.70 10.89
CA ILE A 7 5.90 -5.05 10.45
C ILE A 7 5.91 -4.81 8.93
N PRO A 8 5.65 -5.82 8.07
CA PRO A 8 5.55 -5.58 6.63
C PRO A 8 4.45 -4.57 6.27
N CYS A 9 3.29 -4.65 6.91
CA CYS A 9 2.20 -3.70 6.67
C CYS A 9 2.61 -2.27 7.00
N GLY A 10 3.31 -2.07 8.12
CA GLY A 10 3.81 -0.75 8.50
C GLY A 10 4.75 -0.16 7.46
N ILE A 11 5.65 -0.96 6.93
CA ILE A 11 6.58 -0.53 5.88
C ILE A 11 5.83 -0.19 4.59
N ILE A 12 4.88 -1.02 4.19
CA ILE A 12 4.05 -0.78 3.01
C ILE A 12 3.30 0.54 3.15
N ILE A 13 2.65 0.77 4.28
CA ILE A 13 1.92 2.01 4.56
C ILE A 13 2.87 3.20 4.45
N ASN A 14 4.02 3.12 5.08
CA ASN A 14 5.00 4.22 5.08
C ASN A 14 5.43 4.57 3.65
N GLU A 15 5.73 3.58 2.83
CA GLU A 15 6.15 3.81 1.45
C GLU A 15 5.04 4.42 0.60
N LEU A 16 3.81 3.89 0.69
CA LEU A 16 2.70 4.39 -0.10
C LEU A 16 2.26 5.79 0.36
N VAL A 17 2.23 6.05 1.66
CA VAL A 17 1.91 7.39 2.19
C VAL A 17 2.98 8.39 1.79
N SER A 18 4.26 8.03 1.90
CA SER A 18 5.36 8.92 1.49
C SER A 18 5.27 9.30 0.02
N ASN A 19 4.93 8.34 -0.84
CA ASN A 19 4.75 8.60 -2.27
C ASN A 19 3.57 9.53 -2.51
N SER A 20 2.46 9.33 -1.81
CA SER A 20 1.31 10.23 -1.93
C SER A 20 1.68 11.66 -1.52
N LEU A 21 2.40 11.83 -0.42
CA LEU A 21 2.81 13.16 0.05
C LEU A 21 3.75 13.85 -0.92
N LYS A 22 4.59 13.09 -1.64
CA LYS A 22 5.53 13.67 -2.61
C LYS A 22 4.88 14.06 -3.92
N TYR A 23 3.90 13.29 -4.41
CA TYR A 23 3.43 13.42 -5.79
C TYR A 23 2.00 13.85 -5.93
N ALA A 24 1.15 13.53 -4.95
CA ALA A 24 -0.28 13.81 -5.07
C ALA A 24 -0.64 15.27 -4.81
N PHE A 25 0.19 15.99 -4.04
CA PHE A 25 -0.10 17.35 -3.60
C PHE A 25 1.05 18.31 -3.95
N PRO A 26 1.25 18.61 -5.24
CA PRO A 26 2.29 19.53 -5.66
C PRO A 26 1.99 20.97 -5.22
N ASP A 27 3.01 21.80 -5.13
CA ASP A 27 2.90 23.23 -4.85
C ASP A 27 2.20 23.53 -3.50
N ASP A 28 2.44 22.68 -2.50
CA ASP A 28 1.86 22.80 -1.15
C ASP A 28 0.33 22.78 -1.16
N ASN A 29 -0.28 22.19 -2.17
CA ASN A 29 -1.72 21.99 -2.18
C ASN A 29 -2.15 21.09 -1.02
N LYS A 30 -3.25 21.43 -0.40
CA LYS A 30 -3.81 20.63 0.69
C LYS A 30 -4.57 19.45 0.13
N GLY A 31 -4.50 18.36 0.85
CA GLY A 31 -5.24 17.17 0.49
C GLY A 31 -5.31 16.20 1.66
N THR A 32 -5.87 15.05 1.41
CA THR A 32 -6.08 14.02 2.42
C THR A 32 -5.53 12.70 1.93
N VAL A 33 -4.79 12.02 2.79
CA VAL A 33 -4.37 10.63 2.59
C VAL A 33 -5.16 9.78 3.55
N PHE A 34 -5.79 8.73 3.04
CA PHE A 34 -6.59 7.80 3.82
C PHE A 34 -5.84 6.47 3.94
N VAL A 35 -5.80 5.93 5.15
CA VAL A 35 -5.28 4.59 5.40
C VAL A 35 -6.34 3.80 6.13
N GLY A 36 -6.66 2.63 5.63
CA GLY A 36 -7.64 1.77 6.24
C GLY A 36 -7.19 0.31 6.24
N LEU A 37 -7.62 -0.42 7.24
CA LEU A 37 -7.41 -1.86 7.33
C LEU A 37 -8.75 -2.49 7.63
N LYS A 38 -9.14 -3.46 6.81
CA LYS A 38 -10.39 -4.18 6.96
C LYS A 38 -10.10 -5.65 7.19
N ASP A 39 -10.67 -6.19 8.25
CA ASP A 39 -10.62 -7.61 8.55
C ASP A 39 -11.83 -8.27 7.88
N LYS A 40 -11.57 -9.15 6.93
CA LYS A 40 -12.61 -9.88 6.20
C LYS A 40 -12.73 -11.33 6.65
N GLY A 41 -12.16 -11.67 7.80
CA GLY A 41 -12.15 -13.02 8.34
C GLY A 41 -10.90 -13.77 7.91
N ASP A 42 -10.92 -14.36 6.73
CA ASP A 42 -9.79 -15.11 6.20
C ASP A 42 -8.74 -14.24 5.51
N MET A 43 -9.07 -12.97 5.24
CA MET A 43 -8.17 -12.02 4.58
C MET A 43 -8.24 -10.65 5.25
N TYR A 44 -7.14 -9.94 5.16
CA TYR A 44 -7.09 -8.49 5.44
C TYR A 44 -7.05 -7.72 4.14
N GLU A 45 -7.69 -6.55 4.14
CA GLU A 45 -7.58 -5.58 3.06
C GLU A 45 -6.99 -4.30 3.63
N LEU A 46 -5.79 -3.96 3.16
CA LEU A 46 -5.14 -2.70 3.48
C LEU A 46 -5.39 -1.73 2.33
N MET A 47 -5.84 -0.53 2.65
CA MET A 47 -6.11 0.50 1.65
C MET A 47 -5.30 1.75 1.97
N VAL A 48 -4.64 2.29 0.96
CA VAL A 48 -4.00 3.61 1.02
C VAL A 48 -4.52 4.40 -0.17
N SER A 49 -5.14 5.55 0.09
CA SER A 49 -5.69 6.39 -0.96
C SER A 49 -5.43 7.86 -0.67
N ASP A 50 -5.48 8.67 -1.72
CA ASP A 50 -5.40 10.12 -1.59
C ASP A 50 -6.35 10.79 -2.59
N ASN A 51 -6.66 12.07 -2.33
CA ASN A 51 -7.49 12.88 -3.21
C ASN A 51 -6.67 13.90 -4.00
N GLY A 52 -5.39 13.63 -4.21
CA GLY A 52 -4.50 14.50 -4.96
C GLY A 52 -4.65 14.36 -6.48
N VAL A 53 -3.63 14.82 -7.19
CA VAL A 53 -3.65 14.87 -8.66
C VAL A 53 -3.45 13.53 -9.34
N GLY A 54 -3.10 12.50 -8.58
CA GLY A 54 -2.80 11.18 -9.13
C GLY A 54 -1.38 11.09 -9.70
N ILE A 55 -1.06 9.91 -10.21
CA ILE A 55 0.24 9.64 -10.83
C ILE A 55 0.19 10.08 -12.29
N PRO A 56 1.16 10.89 -12.76
CA PRO A 56 1.18 11.28 -14.18
C PRO A 56 1.24 10.08 -15.11
N GLU A 57 0.55 10.16 -16.25
CA GLU A 57 0.55 9.09 -17.26
C GLU A 57 1.94 8.76 -17.77
N ASN A 58 2.80 9.77 -17.85
CA ASN A 58 4.18 9.60 -18.33
C ASN A 58 5.16 9.28 -17.20
N PHE A 59 4.67 8.96 -16.01
CA PHE A 59 5.54 8.61 -14.89
C PHE A 59 6.23 7.27 -15.18
N ASN A 60 7.55 7.28 -15.14
CA ASN A 60 8.33 6.08 -15.39
C ASN A 60 8.75 5.45 -14.07
N PHE A 61 8.09 4.36 -13.70
CA PHE A 61 8.37 3.63 -12.47
C PHE A 61 9.78 3.00 -12.45
N ASP A 62 10.39 2.83 -13.62
CA ASP A 62 11.69 2.17 -13.71
C ASP A 62 12.88 3.14 -13.56
N GLU A 63 12.64 4.44 -13.59
CA GLU A 63 13.72 5.44 -13.62
C GLU A 63 13.70 6.44 -12.48
N THR A 64 12.85 6.24 -11.45
CA THR A 64 12.74 7.18 -10.35
C THR A 64 13.35 6.63 -9.06
N PRO A 65 13.82 7.48 -8.14
CA PRO A 65 14.29 7.01 -6.83
C PRO A 65 13.24 6.23 -6.05
N GLU A 66 11.97 6.49 -6.32
CA GLU A 66 10.84 5.84 -5.67
C GLU A 66 10.65 4.40 -6.12
N THR A 67 11.28 4.00 -7.21
CA THR A 67 11.22 2.63 -7.71
C THR A 67 11.69 1.62 -6.67
N LEU A 68 12.73 1.96 -5.90
CA LEU A 68 13.21 1.08 -4.82
C LEU A 68 12.14 0.86 -3.75
N GLY A 69 11.42 1.93 -3.37
CA GLY A 69 10.32 1.81 -2.41
C GLY A 69 9.20 0.93 -2.93
N LEU A 70 8.82 1.09 -4.20
CA LEU A 70 7.79 0.26 -4.82
C LEU A 70 8.22 -1.20 -4.97
N MET A 71 9.49 -1.45 -5.27
CA MET A 71 10.04 -2.81 -5.31
C MET A 71 9.98 -3.45 -3.91
N LEU A 72 10.31 -2.70 -2.87
CA LEU A 72 10.18 -3.17 -1.50
C LEU A 72 8.73 -3.52 -1.16
N VAL A 73 7.79 -2.65 -1.53
CA VAL A 73 6.36 -2.90 -1.33
C VAL A 73 5.95 -4.22 -1.99
N ASN A 74 6.31 -4.42 -3.25
CA ASN A 74 5.97 -5.64 -3.98
C ASN A 74 6.60 -6.89 -3.34
N SER A 75 7.84 -6.78 -2.87
CA SER A 75 8.51 -7.88 -2.18
C SER A 75 7.80 -8.25 -0.88
N LEU A 76 7.39 -7.25 -0.10
CA LEU A 76 6.68 -7.48 1.15
C LEU A 76 5.29 -8.06 0.94
N ILE A 77 4.58 -7.59 -0.10
CA ILE A 77 3.28 -8.16 -0.49
C ILE A 77 3.42 -9.63 -0.84
N SER A 78 4.48 -9.98 -1.58
CA SER A 78 4.78 -11.36 -1.92
C SER A 78 5.03 -12.21 -0.68
N GLN A 79 5.76 -11.70 0.31
CA GLN A 79 5.98 -12.38 1.58
C GLN A 79 4.68 -12.65 2.34
N LEU A 80 3.72 -11.76 2.21
CA LEU A 80 2.40 -11.89 2.83
C LEU A 80 1.45 -12.79 2.03
N ASN A 81 1.90 -13.32 0.90
CA ASN A 81 1.07 -14.06 -0.06
C ASN A 81 -0.15 -13.24 -0.47
N GLY A 82 0.08 -11.96 -0.69
CA GLY A 82 -0.96 -11.03 -1.03
C GLY A 82 -0.91 -10.57 -2.48
N ASN A 83 -1.79 -9.66 -2.80
CA ASN A 83 -1.80 -8.98 -4.08
C ASN A 83 -2.10 -7.50 -3.87
N ILE A 84 -1.77 -6.70 -4.88
CA ILE A 84 -2.04 -5.28 -4.88
C ILE A 84 -2.81 -4.91 -6.13
N THR A 85 -3.81 -4.05 -5.97
CA THR A 85 -4.52 -3.43 -7.07
C THR A 85 -4.42 -1.92 -6.96
N PHE A 86 -4.43 -1.26 -8.10
CA PHE A 86 -4.31 0.19 -8.20
C PHE A 86 -5.46 0.74 -9.03
N ASN A 87 -6.09 1.81 -8.53
CA ASN A 87 -7.18 2.48 -9.21
C ASN A 87 -7.03 3.99 -9.02
N GLN A 88 -7.26 4.78 -10.07
CA GLN A 88 -7.25 6.23 -9.96
C GLN A 88 -8.39 6.91 -10.75
N ASP A 89 -9.56 6.25 -10.82
CA ASP A 89 -10.73 6.82 -11.50
C ASP A 89 -11.24 8.10 -10.83
N TYR A 90 -11.39 8.08 -9.51
CA TYR A 90 -11.86 9.23 -8.72
C TYR A 90 -10.80 9.77 -7.77
N LYS A 91 -9.94 8.89 -7.31
CA LYS A 91 -8.85 9.16 -6.40
C LYS A 91 -7.78 8.10 -6.61
N THR A 92 -6.56 8.40 -6.22
CA THR A 92 -5.51 7.40 -6.25
C THR A 92 -5.72 6.42 -5.11
N GLU A 93 -5.84 5.14 -5.41
CA GLU A 93 -6.13 4.13 -4.41
C GLU A 93 -5.34 2.86 -4.66
N PHE A 94 -4.63 2.43 -3.63
CA PHE A 94 -3.97 1.12 -3.58
C PHE A 94 -4.72 0.23 -2.62
N LYS A 95 -5.08 -0.97 -3.06
CA LYS A 95 -5.67 -1.99 -2.20
C LYS A 95 -4.77 -3.21 -2.19
N ILE A 96 -4.44 -3.66 -0.99
CA ILE A 96 -3.56 -4.80 -0.78
C ILE A 96 -4.33 -5.83 0.02
N ASN A 97 -4.48 -7.02 -0.54
CA ASN A 97 -5.18 -8.12 0.10
C ASN A 97 -4.15 -9.20 0.46
N PHE A 98 -4.23 -9.71 1.66
CA PHE A 98 -3.34 -10.77 2.13
C PHE A 98 -4.06 -11.64 3.15
N LYS A 99 -3.59 -12.88 3.29
CA LYS A 99 -4.22 -13.84 4.19
C LYS A 99 -4.04 -13.48 5.65
N ASN A 100 -5.07 -13.74 6.42
CA ASN A 100 -5.01 -13.66 7.87
C ASN A 100 -4.34 -14.93 8.40
N LYS A 101 -3.06 -14.82 8.76
CA LYS A 101 -2.27 -15.96 9.23
C LYS A 101 -2.42 -16.22 10.74
N GLU A 102 -3.16 -15.38 11.44
CA GLU A 102 -3.36 -15.57 12.88
C GLU A 102 -4.12 -16.86 13.18
N ASP A 103 -4.93 -17.32 12.23
CA ASP A 103 -5.71 -18.54 12.37
C ASP A 103 -4.91 -19.79 12.02
N GLU A 104 -3.67 -19.64 11.57
CA GLU A 104 -2.80 -20.77 11.28
C GLU A 104 -2.12 -21.22 12.57
N ILE A 105 -2.78 -22.10 13.28
CA ILE A 105 -2.20 -22.73 14.48
C ILE A 105 -1.44 -23.96 14.04
N ILE A 106 -0.12 -23.90 14.18
CA ILE A 106 0.73 -25.06 13.88
C ILE A 106 0.85 -25.86 15.16
N MET A 107 0.18 -26.99 15.18
CA MET A 107 0.18 -27.91 16.31
C MET A 107 1.19 -29.00 16.04
N ASN A 108 2.38 -28.83 16.55
CA ASN A 108 3.44 -29.82 16.44
C ASN A 108 3.65 -30.56 17.76
#